data_01d4ab3cad1a2332cb9714a9f2f15cd2
#
_entry.id   01d4ab3cad1a2332cb9714a9f2f15cd2
#
_cell.length_a   1.000
_cell.length_b   1.000
_cell.length_c   1.000
_cell.angle_alpha   90.00
_cell.angle_beta   90.00
_cell.angle_gamma   90.00
#
_symmetry.space_group_name_H-M   'P 1'
#
loop_
_entity.id
_entity.type
_entity.pdbx_description
1 polymer ?
#
loop_
_entity_poly.entity_id
_entity_poly.type
_entity_poly.pdbx_seq_one_letter_code
_entity_poly.pdbx_strand_id
1 'polypeptide(L)'
;DRRQRQMCIRDRYWGKGDKKTVERILGLAERISLIVSLVFFVISFSMPTTIMKIFTSSPDTIAAGSEYLRVISFSFMFMGFSQVFMSALRSIGKIMLPSVTYIVSLCVNVICNATFIFGLFGLPKLGVTGVALGTVIARITEVLICLIYSLRSSDVRFRIKSVSYTHLTLPT
;
A
#
# COMPACT_ATOMS: atom_id res chain seq x y z
N ASP A 1 21.83 -15.16 -8.79
CA ASP A 1 21.69 -15.56 -7.42
C ASP A 1 21.78 -14.51 -6.31
N ARG A 2 21.61 -13.25 -6.68
CA ARG A 2 21.58 -12.15 -5.71
C ARG A 2 20.29 -12.11 -4.90
N ARG A 3 19.16 -12.61 -5.45
CA ARG A 3 17.86 -12.67 -4.72
C ARG A 3 17.87 -13.65 -3.56
N GLN A 4 18.54 -14.79 -3.69
CA GLN A 4 18.67 -15.76 -2.62
C GLN A 4 19.55 -15.25 -1.48
N ARG A 5 20.60 -14.48 -1.76
CA ARG A 5 21.47 -13.91 -0.71
C ARG A 5 20.77 -12.84 0.14
N GLN A 6 19.88 -12.04 -0.43
CA GLN A 6 19.12 -11.03 0.33
C GLN A 6 18.06 -11.67 1.25
N MET A 7 17.42 -12.77 0.82
CA MET A 7 16.58 -13.57 1.70
C MET A 7 17.38 -14.17 2.87
N CYS A 8 18.56 -14.74 2.63
CA CYS A 8 19.39 -15.35 3.67
C CYS A 8 19.86 -14.39 4.75
N ILE A 9 20.12 -13.12 4.45
CA ILE A 9 20.54 -12.15 5.47
C ILE A 9 19.40 -11.87 6.44
N ARG A 10 18.18 -11.71 5.94
CA ARG A 10 16.98 -11.42 6.72
C ARG A 10 16.59 -12.61 7.60
N ASP A 11 16.62 -13.83 7.05
CA ASP A 11 16.32 -15.08 7.77
C ASP A 11 17.39 -15.38 8.82
N ARG A 12 18.63 -14.99 8.57
CA ARG A 12 19.76 -15.19 9.49
C ARG A 12 19.66 -14.33 10.75
N TYR A 13 19.15 -13.09 10.61
CA TYR A 13 18.92 -12.20 11.77
C TYR A 13 17.66 -12.58 12.54
N TRP A 14 16.62 -13.08 11.87
CA TRP A 14 15.42 -13.60 12.53
C TRP A 14 15.73 -14.86 13.34
N GLY A 15 16.54 -15.79 12.80
CA GLY A 15 16.99 -17.01 13.47
C GLY A 15 17.90 -16.76 14.68
N LYS A 16 18.53 -15.57 14.77
CA LYS A 16 19.33 -15.14 15.92
C LYS A 16 18.54 -14.42 17.02
N GLY A 17 17.22 -14.26 16.86
CA GLY A 17 16.35 -13.61 17.85
C GLY A 17 16.54 -12.09 18.00
N ASP A 18 17.27 -11.43 17.10
CA ASP A 18 17.49 -9.98 17.14
C ASP A 18 16.30 -9.21 16.55
N LYS A 19 15.20 -9.22 17.31
CA LYS A 19 13.96 -8.50 16.97
C LYS A 19 14.18 -7.01 16.75
N LYS A 20 15.15 -6.40 17.45
CA LYS A 20 15.44 -4.96 17.35
C LYS A 20 15.97 -4.55 15.97
N THR A 21 16.87 -5.35 15.41
CA THR A 21 17.43 -5.11 14.08
C THR A 21 16.36 -5.27 12.99
N VAL A 22 15.49 -6.28 13.11
CA VAL A 22 14.37 -6.48 12.18
C VAL A 22 13.38 -5.31 12.25
N GLU A 23 13.01 -4.85 13.44
CA GLU A 23 12.12 -3.69 13.62
C GLU A 23 12.74 -2.41 13.02
N ARG A 24 14.06 -2.22 13.16
CA ARG A 24 14.77 -1.06 12.57
C ARG A 24 14.76 -1.09 11.04
N ILE A 25 15.02 -2.25 10.44
CA ILE A 25 14.99 -2.43 8.98
C ILE A 25 13.56 -2.21 8.44
N LEU A 26 12.55 -2.73 9.14
CA LEU A 26 11.15 -2.52 8.79
C LEU A 26 10.76 -1.04 8.87
N GLY A 27 11.15 -0.35 9.94
CA GLY A 27 10.89 1.08 10.09
C GLY A 27 11.56 1.93 9.01
N LEU A 28 12.76 1.55 8.56
CA LEU A 28 13.44 2.23 7.45
C LEU A 28 12.72 1.98 6.12
N ALA A 29 12.35 0.73 5.84
CA ALA A 29 11.61 0.36 4.64
C ALA A 29 10.25 1.06 4.57
N GLU A 30 9.55 1.18 5.70
CA GLU A 30 8.28 1.90 5.81
C GLU A 30 8.44 3.39 5.46
N ARG A 31 9.47 4.05 6.00
CA ARG A 31 9.74 5.47 5.71
C ARG A 31 10.02 5.69 4.23
N ILE A 32 10.87 4.87 3.63
CA ILE A 32 11.19 4.97 2.19
C ILE A 32 9.93 4.74 1.37
N SER A 33 9.13 3.73 1.71
CA SER A 33 7.88 3.43 1.02
C SER A 33 6.87 4.57 1.13
N LEU A 34 6.72 5.17 2.31
CA LEU A 34 5.84 6.33 2.51
C LEU A 34 6.29 7.56 1.73
N ILE A 35 7.60 7.85 1.70
CA ILE A 35 8.14 8.96 0.90
C ILE A 35 7.86 8.73 -0.59
N VAL A 36 8.15 7.55 -1.10
CA VAL A 36 7.89 7.21 -2.50
C VAL A 36 6.40 7.29 -2.81
N SER A 37 5.54 6.74 -1.96
CA SER A 37 4.10 6.80 -2.10
C SER A 37 3.57 8.22 -2.09
N LEU A 38 4.12 9.08 -1.23
CA LEU A 38 3.78 10.50 -1.16
C LEU A 38 4.18 11.24 -2.45
N VAL A 39 5.36 10.96 -2.98
CA VAL A 39 5.82 11.54 -4.25
C VAL A 39 4.87 11.14 -5.38
N PHE A 40 4.52 9.85 -5.50
CA PHE A 40 3.57 9.38 -6.49
C PHE A 40 2.18 10.00 -6.31
N PHE A 41 1.71 10.13 -5.07
CA PHE A 41 0.46 10.80 -4.76
C PHE A 41 0.47 12.26 -5.25
N VAL A 42 1.50 13.03 -4.86
CA VAL A 42 1.61 14.45 -5.22
C VAL A 42 1.68 14.64 -6.73
N ILE A 43 2.48 13.86 -7.43
CA ILE A 43 2.61 13.94 -8.89
C ILE A 43 1.29 13.59 -9.57
N SER A 44 0.67 12.48 -9.20
CA SER A 44 -0.57 12.01 -9.83
C SER A 44 -1.78 12.90 -9.51
N PHE A 45 -1.81 13.51 -8.33
CA PHE A 45 -2.88 14.41 -7.93
C PHE A 45 -2.74 15.80 -8.54
N SER A 46 -1.50 16.34 -8.59
CA SER A 46 -1.24 17.72 -9.06
C SER A 46 -1.24 17.84 -10.57
N MET A 47 -0.75 16.82 -11.29
CA MET A 47 -0.55 16.89 -12.74
C MET A 47 -1.18 15.71 -13.50
N PRO A 48 -2.43 15.32 -13.22
CA PRO A 48 -3.03 14.14 -13.84
C PRO A 48 -3.17 14.29 -15.36
N THR A 49 -3.54 15.46 -15.84
CA THR A 49 -3.69 15.75 -17.27
C THR A 49 -2.36 15.65 -18.02
N THR A 50 -1.26 16.12 -17.42
CA THR A 50 0.07 16.03 -18.02
C THR A 50 0.52 14.58 -18.15
N ILE A 51 0.27 13.77 -17.12
CA ILE A 51 0.56 12.34 -17.15
C ILE A 51 -0.25 11.66 -18.26
N MET A 52 -1.55 11.94 -18.35
CA MET A 52 -2.41 11.33 -19.37
C MET A 52 -2.00 11.71 -20.80
N LYS A 53 -1.52 12.93 -21.03
CA LYS A 53 -1.00 13.37 -22.35
C LYS A 53 0.21 12.59 -22.82
N ILE A 54 0.96 11.96 -21.92
CA ILE A 54 2.10 11.09 -22.29
C ILE A 54 1.58 9.78 -22.93
N PHE A 55 0.41 9.30 -22.52
CA PHE A 55 -0.16 8.02 -22.96
C PHE A 55 -1.13 8.13 -24.12
N THR A 56 -1.82 9.27 -24.27
CA THR A 56 -2.84 9.44 -25.30
C THR A 56 -2.98 10.89 -25.74
N SER A 57 -3.40 11.08 -27.00
CA SER A 57 -3.71 12.38 -27.58
C SER A 57 -5.22 12.65 -27.67
N SER A 58 -6.07 11.68 -27.32
CA SER A 58 -7.54 11.83 -27.37
C SER A 58 -8.03 12.70 -26.21
N PRO A 59 -8.72 13.82 -26.48
CA PRO A 59 -9.22 14.73 -25.45
C PRO A 59 -10.15 14.05 -24.45
N ASP A 60 -11.07 13.21 -24.93
CA ASP A 60 -12.06 12.52 -24.09
C ASP A 60 -11.39 11.52 -23.15
N THR A 61 -10.38 10.79 -23.66
CA THR A 61 -9.61 9.86 -22.86
C THR A 61 -8.76 10.58 -21.82
N ILE A 62 -8.18 11.73 -22.15
CA ILE A 62 -7.42 12.56 -21.22
C ILE A 62 -8.33 13.06 -20.09
N ALA A 63 -9.54 13.52 -20.42
CA ALA A 63 -10.49 14.01 -19.42
C ALA A 63 -10.88 12.90 -18.43
N ALA A 64 -11.36 11.76 -18.93
CA ALA A 64 -11.76 10.62 -18.10
C ALA A 64 -10.58 10.04 -17.31
N GLY A 65 -9.41 9.89 -17.93
CA GLY A 65 -8.21 9.35 -17.30
C GLY A 65 -7.64 10.29 -16.24
N SER A 66 -7.71 11.59 -16.42
CA SER A 66 -7.24 12.56 -15.42
C SER A 66 -8.13 12.56 -14.16
N GLU A 67 -9.44 12.40 -14.32
CA GLU A 67 -10.37 12.25 -13.20
C GLU A 67 -10.11 10.95 -12.44
N TYR A 68 -9.95 9.85 -13.16
CA TYR A 68 -9.57 8.56 -12.59
C TYR A 68 -8.25 8.66 -11.80
N LEU A 69 -7.22 9.25 -12.42
CA LEU A 69 -5.88 9.34 -11.83
C LEU A 69 -5.88 10.18 -10.54
N ARG A 70 -6.69 11.24 -10.50
CA ARG A 70 -6.85 12.10 -9.33
C ARG A 70 -7.47 11.32 -8.16
N VAL A 71 -8.49 10.51 -8.41
CA VAL A 71 -9.13 9.70 -7.37
C VAL A 71 -8.22 8.55 -6.93
N ILE A 72 -7.62 7.80 -7.88
CA ILE A 72 -6.81 6.64 -7.54
C ILE A 72 -5.49 7.03 -6.84
N SER A 73 -5.04 8.29 -6.99
CA SER A 73 -3.81 8.77 -6.32
C SER A 73 -3.85 8.56 -4.80
N PHE A 74 -5.03 8.68 -4.18
CA PHE A 74 -5.19 8.40 -2.74
C PHE A 74 -4.83 6.96 -2.38
N SER A 75 -5.02 6.01 -3.28
CA SER A 75 -4.68 4.60 -3.04
C SER A 75 -3.17 4.39 -2.86
N PHE A 76 -2.32 5.24 -3.44
CA PHE A 76 -0.86 5.12 -3.33
C PHE A 76 -0.38 5.28 -1.88
N MET A 77 -1.00 6.19 -1.11
CA MET A 77 -0.64 6.36 0.31
C MET A 77 -0.95 5.11 1.12
N PHE A 78 -2.14 4.53 0.93
CA PHE A 78 -2.54 3.31 1.62
C PHE A 78 -1.72 2.10 1.17
N MET A 79 -1.38 2.02 -0.12
CA MET A 79 -0.58 0.95 -0.69
C MET A 79 0.84 0.94 -0.11
N GLY A 80 1.48 2.10 0.06
CA GLY A 80 2.82 2.20 0.64
C GLY A 80 2.89 1.56 2.02
N PHE A 81 1.92 1.86 2.87
CA PHE A 81 1.83 1.30 4.22
C PHE A 81 1.55 -0.21 4.21
N SER A 82 0.48 -0.64 3.51
CA SER A 82 0.06 -2.04 3.54
C SER A 82 1.11 -2.99 2.96
N GLN A 83 1.79 -2.62 1.88
CA GLN A 83 2.78 -3.47 1.22
C GLN A 83 4.01 -3.78 2.09
N VAL A 84 4.52 -2.78 2.81
CA VAL A 84 5.66 -3.01 3.72
C VAL A 84 5.25 -3.92 4.86
N PHE A 85 4.07 -3.68 5.47
CA PHE A 85 3.55 -4.52 6.53
C PHE A 85 3.35 -5.97 6.10
N MET A 86 2.71 -6.18 4.94
CA MET A 86 2.51 -7.52 4.38
C MET A 86 3.83 -8.22 4.03
N SER A 87 4.80 -7.47 3.52
CA SER A 87 6.16 -7.99 3.26
C SER A 87 6.86 -8.40 4.54
N ALA A 88 6.68 -7.63 5.61
CA ALA A 88 7.20 -7.96 6.94
C ALA A 88 6.63 -9.28 7.47
N LEU A 89 5.30 -9.45 7.40
CA LEU A 89 4.65 -10.68 7.82
C LEU A 89 5.14 -11.91 7.05
N ARG A 90 5.30 -11.78 5.73
CA ARG A 90 5.86 -12.86 4.91
C ARG A 90 7.29 -13.22 5.33
N SER A 91 8.08 -12.23 5.73
CA SER A 91 9.47 -12.45 6.17
C SER A 91 9.59 -13.26 7.46
N ILE A 92 8.60 -13.12 8.34
CA ILE A 92 8.55 -13.90 9.61
C ILE A 92 7.79 -15.22 9.47
N GLY A 93 7.51 -15.63 8.22
CA GLY A 93 6.84 -16.92 7.92
C GLY A 93 5.32 -16.88 8.09
N LYS A 94 4.72 -15.73 8.41
CA LYS A 94 3.26 -15.59 8.53
C LYS A 94 2.62 -15.28 7.18
N ILE A 95 2.52 -16.29 6.31
CA ILE A 95 2.06 -16.14 4.92
C ILE A 95 0.53 -16.09 4.85
N MET A 96 -0.18 -16.70 5.79
CA MET A 96 -1.64 -16.82 5.74
C MET A 96 -2.35 -15.46 5.80
N LEU A 97 -1.90 -14.55 6.69
CA LEU A 97 -2.55 -13.25 6.83
C LEU A 97 -2.45 -12.39 5.55
N PRO A 98 -1.26 -12.18 4.95
CA PRO A 98 -1.17 -11.50 3.66
C PRO A 98 -2.06 -12.11 2.58
N SER A 99 -2.11 -13.44 2.49
CA SER A 99 -2.92 -14.13 1.48
C SER A 99 -4.41 -13.89 1.68
N VAL A 100 -4.91 -14.03 2.90
CA VAL A 100 -6.32 -13.76 3.25
C VAL A 100 -6.66 -12.28 3.00
N THR A 101 -5.78 -11.37 3.40
CA THR A 101 -6.00 -9.93 3.20
C THR A 101 -6.10 -9.58 1.72
N TYR A 102 -5.27 -10.17 0.87
CA TYR A 102 -5.37 -9.98 -0.58
C TYR A 102 -6.68 -10.48 -1.15
N ILE A 103 -7.14 -11.66 -0.73
CA ILE A 103 -8.42 -12.21 -1.18
C ILE A 103 -9.57 -11.30 -0.75
N VAL A 104 -9.59 -10.86 0.51
CA VAL A 104 -10.63 -9.95 1.02
C VAL A 104 -10.61 -8.63 0.25
N SER A 105 -9.43 -8.02 0.07
CA SER A 105 -9.27 -6.77 -0.67
C SER A 105 -9.74 -6.91 -2.13
N LEU A 106 -9.44 -8.03 -2.78
CA LEU A 106 -9.90 -8.32 -4.14
C LEU A 106 -11.43 -8.44 -4.20
N CYS A 107 -12.04 -9.19 -3.27
CA CYS A 107 -13.49 -9.31 -3.20
C CYS A 107 -14.17 -7.94 -3.01
N VAL A 108 -13.66 -7.14 -2.08
CA VAL A 108 -14.16 -5.77 -1.85
C VAL A 108 -14.02 -4.92 -3.12
N ASN A 109 -12.88 -4.99 -3.79
CA ASN A 109 -12.64 -4.24 -5.04
C ASN A 109 -13.65 -4.63 -6.12
N VAL A 110 -13.85 -5.94 -6.35
CA VAL A 110 -14.79 -6.43 -7.37
C VAL A 110 -16.22 -6.02 -7.05
N ILE A 111 -16.66 -6.16 -5.80
CA ILE A 111 -18.01 -5.78 -5.36
C ILE A 111 -18.22 -4.28 -5.52
N CYS A 112 -17.28 -3.45 -5.07
CA CYS A 112 -17.35 -2.00 -5.20
C CYS A 112 -17.37 -1.57 -6.68
N ASN A 113 -16.51 -2.15 -7.51
CA ASN A 113 -16.48 -1.86 -8.95
C ASN A 113 -17.81 -2.21 -9.60
N ALA A 114 -18.35 -3.40 -9.35
CA ALA A 114 -19.66 -3.79 -9.86
C ALA A 114 -20.76 -2.82 -9.41
N THR A 115 -20.74 -2.44 -8.14
CA THR A 115 -21.71 -1.51 -7.56
C THR A 115 -21.67 -0.13 -8.23
N PHE A 116 -20.49 0.45 -8.42
CA PHE A 116 -20.33 1.79 -8.98
C PHE A 116 -20.44 1.83 -10.50
N ILE A 117 -20.08 0.77 -11.21
CA ILE A 117 -20.24 0.70 -12.68
C ILE A 117 -21.71 0.53 -13.05
N PHE A 118 -22.39 -0.43 -12.43
CA PHE A 118 -23.77 -0.78 -12.78
C PHE A 118 -24.81 0.07 -12.04
N GLY A 119 -24.40 0.81 -11.01
CA GLY A 119 -25.32 1.59 -10.18
C GLY A 119 -26.22 0.71 -9.32
N LEU A 120 -25.68 -0.41 -8.78
CA LEU A 120 -26.42 -1.29 -7.91
C LEU A 120 -26.78 -0.58 -6.61
N PHE A 121 -27.86 -1.03 -5.93
CA PHE A 121 -28.34 -0.46 -4.66
C PHE A 121 -28.78 1.03 -4.74
N GLY A 122 -29.14 1.52 -5.94
CA GLY A 122 -29.61 2.90 -6.10
C GLY A 122 -28.51 3.97 -6.12
N LEU A 123 -27.24 3.54 -6.20
CA LEU A 123 -26.11 4.45 -6.32
C LEU A 123 -25.99 5.00 -7.76
N PRO A 124 -25.50 6.24 -7.94
CA PRO A 124 -25.28 6.78 -9.26
C PRO A 124 -24.21 5.98 -10.01
N LYS A 125 -24.40 5.84 -11.32
CA LYS A 125 -23.40 5.22 -12.21
C LYS A 125 -22.20 6.17 -12.35
N LEU A 126 -21.13 5.90 -11.61
CA LEU A 126 -19.92 6.72 -11.59
C LEU A 126 -18.92 6.35 -12.69
N GLY A 127 -19.18 5.27 -13.45
CA GLY A 127 -18.32 4.85 -14.56
C GLY A 127 -16.86 4.64 -14.12
N VAL A 128 -15.93 5.30 -14.83
CA VAL A 128 -14.48 5.15 -14.61
C VAL A 128 -14.05 5.66 -13.21
N THR A 129 -14.63 6.74 -12.73
CA THR A 129 -14.36 7.29 -11.40
C THR A 129 -14.79 6.31 -10.29
N GLY A 130 -15.89 5.58 -10.53
CA GLY A 130 -16.35 4.53 -9.61
C GLY A 130 -15.34 3.40 -9.42
N VAL A 131 -14.65 3.01 -10.50
CA VAL A 131 -13.57 1.99 -10.43
C VAL A 131 -12.40 2.49 -9.56
N ALA A 132 -12.03 3.77 -9.71
CA ALA A 132 -11.00 4.36 -8.87
C ALA A 132 -11.40 4.36 -7.39
N LEU A 133 -12.65 4.75 -7.08
CA LEU A 133 -13.19 4.70 -5.71
C LEU A 133 -13.21 3.29 -5.14
N GLY A 134 -13.63 2.30 -5.91
CA GLY A 134 -13.61 0.89 -5.50
C GLY A 134 -12.21 0.43 -5.11
N THR A 135 -11.20 0.85 -5.87
CA THR A 135 -9.80 0.55 -5.57
C THR A 135 -9.34 1.23 -4.27
N VAL A 136 -9.69 2.50 -4.06
CA VAL A 136 -9.35 3.22 -2.81
C VAL A 136 -10.00 2.53 -1.60
N ILE A 137 -11.26 2.15 -1.68
CA ILE A 137 -11.98 1.43 -0.60
C ILE A 137 -11.30 0.09 -0.30
N ALA A 138 -10.90 -0.67 -1.33
CA ALA A 138 -10.18 -1.92 -1.14
C ALA A 138 -8.83 -1.71 -0.44
N ARG A 139 -8.09 -0.65 -0.76
CA ARG A 139 -6.83 -0.30 -0.07
C ARG A 139 -7.05 0.14 1.38
N ILE A 140 -8.10 0.90 1.66
CA ILE A 140 -8.48 1.24 3.03
C ILE A 140 -8.79 -0.03 3.83
N THR A 141 -9.54 -0.97 3.26
CA THR A 141 -9.83 -2.27 3.88
C THR A 141 -8.55 -3.04 4.21
N GLU A 142 -7.60 -3.06 3.30
CA GLU A 142 -6.28 -3.68 3.49
C GLU A 142 -5.53 -3.07 4.69
N VAL A 143 -5.48 -1.74 4.76
CA VAL A 143 -4.84 -1.01 5.88
C VAL A 143 -5.56 -1.29 7.19
N LEU A 144 -6.89 -1.31 7.20
CA LEU A 144 -7.66 -1.63 8.41
C LEU A 144 -7.37 -3.04 8.93
N ILE A 145 -7.28 -4.03 8.06
CA ILE A 145 -6.91 -5.41 8.45
C ILE A 145 -5.50 -5.42 9.04
N CYS A 146 -4.55 -4.72 8.41
CA CYS A 146 -3.18 -4.60 8.92
C CYS A 146 -3.14 -3.97 10.30
N LEU A 147 -3.88 -2.88 10.52
CA LEU A 147 -3.95 -2.17 11.80
C LEU A 147 -4.58 -3.04 12.89
N ILE A 148 -5.72 -3.68 12.61
CA ILE A 148 -6.40 -4.57 13.56
C ILE A 148 -5.48 -5.72 13.97
N TYR A 149 -4.78 -6.31 13.02
CA TYR A 149 -3.83 -7.37 13.29
C TYR A 149 -2.64 -6.87 14.12
N SER A 150 -2.08 -5.73 13.79
CA SER A 150 -0.97 -5.10 14.53
C SER A 150 -1.34 -4.79 15.97
N LEU A 151 -2.59 -4.40 16.23
CA LEU A 151 -3.09 -4.11 17.57
C LEU A 151 -3.35 -5.39 18.41
N ARG A 152 -3.76 -6.48 17.74
CA ARG A 152 -4.07 -7.75 18.42
C ARG A 152 -2.88 -8.68 18.56
N SER A 153 -1.90 -8.60 17.67
CA SER A 153 -0.72 -9.48 17.66
C SER A 153 0.45 -8.83 18.40
N SER A 154 1.03 -9.57 19.33
CA SER A 154 2.26 -9.14 20.01
C SER A 154 3.53 -9.36 19.19
N ASP A 155 3.45 -10.08 18.06
CA ASP A 155 4.60 -10.51 17.27
C ASP A 155 5.17 -9.41 16.36
N VAL A 156 4.30 -8.52 15.85
CA VAL A 156 4.71 -7.37 15.03
C VAL A 156 3.93 -6.15 15.52
N ARG A 157 4.38 -5.56 16.60
CA ARG A 157 3.86 -4.25 17.02
C ARG A 157 4.54 -3.17 16.17
N PHE A 158 3.77 -2.49 15.34
CA PHE A 158 4.19 -1.18 14.87
C PHE A 158 4.32 -0.26 16.08
N ARG A 159 5.52 -0.14 16.57
CA ARG A 159 5.83 0.84 17.59
C ARG A 159 5.94 2.19 16.89
N ILE A 160 4.79 2.84 16.66
CA ILE A 160 4.69 4.20 16.10
C ILE A 160 5.62 5.18 16.85
N LYS A 161 5.91 4.91 18.11
CA LYS A 161 6.93 5.63 18.90
C LYS A 161 8.37 5.45 18.40
N SER A 162 8.70 4.39 17.66
CA SER A 162 10.04 4.22 17.06
C SER A 162 10.26 5.16 15.86
N VAL A 163 9.19 5.74 15.31
CA VAL A 163 9.26 6.72 14.22
C VAL A 163 9.88 8.04 14.68
N SER A 164 9.82 8.38 15.99
CA SER A 164 10.22 9.69 16.50
C SER A 164 11.68 9.78 17.01
N TYR A 165 12.42 8.67 17.17
CA TYR A 165 13.74 8.66 17.84
C TYR A 165 14.86 8.05 16.98
N THR A 166 14.93 8.35 15.70
CA THR A 166 16.19 8.13 14.99
C THR A 166 16.70 9.45 14.43
N HIS A 167 17.24 10.28 15.32
CA HIS A 167 18.29 11.19 14.93
C HIS A 167 19.42 10.38 14.27
N LEU A 168 19.83 10.86 13.11
CA LEU A 168 21.01 10.45 12.37
C LEU A 168 22.21 10.33 13.32
N THR A 169 22.49 9.17 13.83
CA THR A 169 23.82 8.81 14.27
C THR A 169 24.27 7.63 13.44
N LEU A 170 24.92 7.94 12.32
CA LEU A 170 25.82 7.02 11.66
C LEU A 170 26.88 6.64 12.68
N PRO A 171 27.11 5.37 13.01
CA PRO A 171 28.31 4.97 13.71
C PRO A 171 29.48 5.13 12.75
N THR A 172 30.41 6.01 13.09
CA THR A 172 31.79 6.01 12.58
C THR A 172 32.47 4.73 12.94
#